data_c17620e27728ed54cca64118584faf39
#
_entry.id   c17620e27728ed54cca64118584faf39
#
_cell.length_a   1.000
_cell.length_b   1.000
_cell.length_c   1.000
_cell.angle_alpha   90.00
_cell.angle_beta   90.00
_cell.angle_gamma   90.00
#
_symmetry.space_group_name_H-M   'P 1'
#
loop_
_entity.id
_entity.type
_entity.pdbx_description
1 polymer ?
#
loop_
_entity_poly.entity_id
_entity_poly.type
_entity_poly.pdbx_seq_one_letter_code
_entity_poly.pdbx_strand_id
1 'polypeptide(L)'
;MSEKLATLKVEENISIITLDDGKANVFSSKMSKEINECLDEVSTENGCLIITGREGILSGGFDLKVIQGGDIEMIQEMTLAGFKLLSRIFSFPRPVIAACSGHAVALGTFLLCCCDYRIGVKGDFMLGANEMRTNMVIPPPILELIKFRVTEDHKYRAVLGAEMYSLENAISAGLMDEVVDQDALMDKAKELSLIHI
;
A
#
# COMPACT_ATOMS: atom_id res chain seq x y z
N MET A 1 -25.49 -8.06 -6.28
CA MET A 1 -24.10 -7.99 -6.77
C MET A 1 -23.24 -7.68 -5.55
N SER A 2 -22.16 -8.43 -5.28
CA SER A 2 -21.27 -8.08 -4.16
C SER A 2 -20.56 -6.77 -4.53
N GLU A 3 -20.50 -5.86 -3.58
CA GLU A 3 -19.80 -4.57 -3.71
C GLU A 3 -18.33 -4.84 -4.05
N LYS A 4 -17.79 -4.07 -5.03
CA LYS A 4 -16.38 -4.19 -5.42
C LYS A 4 -15.50 -3.65 -4.30
N LEU A 5 -14.41 -4.34 -4.00
CA LEU A 5 -13.43 -3.96 -2.97
C LEU A 5 -12.33 -3.03 -3.52
N ALA A 6 -12.11 -3.07 -4.84
CA ALA A 6 -11.24 -2.16 -5.56
C ALA A 6 -11.94 -1.62 -6.79
N THR A 7 -11.80 -0.33 -7.04
CA THR A 7 -12.40 0.35 -8.19
C THR A 7 -11.35 1.14 -8.95
N LEU A 8 -11.45 1.15 -10.28
CA LEU A 8 -10.62 1.94 -11.17
C LEU A 8 -11.40 3.14 -11.69
N LYS A 9 -10.82 4.33 -11.60
CA LYS A 9 -11.25 5.53 -12.29
C LYS A 9 -10.12 6.03 -13.17
N VAL A 10 -10.41 6.33 -14.44
CA VAL A 10 -9.44 6.90 -15.37
C VAL A 10 -9.83 8.35 -15.66
N GLU A 11 -8.90 9.26 -15.44
CA GLU A 11 -9.03 10.70 -15.70
C GLU A 11 -7.88 11.10 -16.63
N GLU A 12 -8.17 11.29 -17.92
CA GLU A 12 -7.15 11.57 -18.94
C GLU A 12 -6.03 10.50 -18.93
N ASN A 13 -4.83 10.87 -18.49
CA ASN A 13 -3.67 9.99 -18.38
C ASN A 13 -3.41 9.50 -16.96
N ILE A 14 -4.33 9.70 -16.03
CA ILE A 14 -4.21 9.30 -14.63
C ILE A 14 -5.17 8.16 -14.35
N SER A 15 -4.65 7.02 -13.93
CA SER A 15 -5.44 5.89 -13.46
C SER A 15 -5.44 5.88 -11.94
N ILE A 16 -6.61 5.85 -11.32
CA ILE A 16 -6.78 5.90 -9.86
C ILE A 16 -7.44 4.60 -9.42
N ILE A 17 -6.71 3.78 -8.65
CA ILE A 17 -7.26 2.60 -7.98
C ILE A 17 -7.58 2.98 -6.54
N THR A 18 -8.85 2.84 -6.16
CA THR A 18 -9.33 3.09 -4.79
C THR A 18 -9.69 1.77 -4.12
N LEU A 19 -9.13 1.53 -2.94
CA LEU A 19 -9.42 0.38 -2.10
C LEU A 19 -10.53 0.75 -1.11
N ASP A 20 -11.63 0.00 -1.11
CA ASP A 20 -12.71 0.18 -0.16
C ASP A 20 -13.46 -1.14 0.08
N ASP A 21 -13.18 -1.79 1.21
CA ASP A 21 -13.91 -2.97 1.69
C ASP A 21 -14.98 -2.61 2.74
N GLY A 22 -15.20 -1.32 2.97
CA GLY A 22 -16.08 -0.79 4.01
C GLY A 22 -15.53 -0.94 5.44
N LYS A 23 -14.29 -1.45 5.60
CA LYS A 23 -13.66 -1.74 6.91
C LYS A 23 -12.19 -1.31 6.92
N ALA A 24 -11.28 -2.27 6.91
CA ALA A 24 -9.85 -2.05 7.09
C ALA A 24 -9.04 -2.23 5.79
N ASN A 25 -9.66 -2.36 4.65
CA ASN A 25 -9.02 -2.60 3.35
C ASN A 25 -7.99 -3.73 3.43
N VAL A 26 -8.46 -4.89 3.95
CA VAL A 26 -7.57 -6.04 4.15
C VAL A 26 -7.27 -6.74 2.83
N PHE A 27 -6.01 -7.14 2.65
CA PHE A 27 -5.58 -7.94 1.52
C PHE A 27 -6.05 -9.40 1.69
N SER A 28 -7.29 -9.66 1.31
CA SER A 28 -7.82 -11.00 1.04
C SER A 28 -7.46 -11.45 -0.37
N SER A 29 -7.64 -12.74 -0.69
CA SER A 29 -7.52 -13.24 -2.07
C SER A 29 -8.42 -12.46 -3.04
N LYS A 30 -9.65 -12.09 -2.58
CA LYS A 30 -10.61 -11.30 -3.38
C LYS A 30 -10.09 -9.87 -3.62
N MET A 31 -9.62 -9.15 -2.59
CA MET A 31 -9.07 -7.80 -2.74
C MET A 31 -7.88 -7.80 -3.71
N SER A 32 -6.94 -8.74 -3.51
CA SER A 32 -5.77 -8.86 -4.40
C SER A 32 -6.15 -9.15 -5.85
N LYS A 33 -7.18 -9.98 -6.07
CA LYS A 33 -7.73 -10.26 -7.39
C LYS A 33 -8.34 -9.01 -8.03
N GLU A 34 -9.19 -8.28 -7.32
CA GLU A 34 -9.87 -7.10 -7.85
C GLU A 34 -8.88 -5.96 -8.16
N ILE A 35 -7.83 -5.77 -7.33
CA ILE A 35 -6.74 -4.83 -7.67
C ILE A 35 -6.02 -5.26 -8.95
N ASN A 36 -5.74 -6.56 -9.13
CA ASN A 36 -5.13 -7.06 -10.36
C ASN A 36 -6.02 -6.84 -11.58
N GLU A 37 -7.34 -7.04 -11.47
CA GLU A 37 -8.30 -6.74 -12.52
C GLU A 37 -8.28 -5.25 -12.89
N CYS A 38 -8.21 -4.35 -11.89
CA CYS A 38 -8.02 -2.92 -12.14
C CYS A 38 -6.69 -2.65 -12.88
N LEU A 39 -5.58 -3.26 -12.45
CA LEU A 39 -4.26 -3.10 -13.08
C LEU A 39 -4.22 -3.62 -14.53
N ASP A 40 -5.06 -4.60 -14.88
CA ASP A 40 -5.17 -5.11 -16.27
C ASP A 40 -5.78 -4.05 -17.22
N GLU A 41 -6.56 -3.12 -16.68
CA GLU A 41 -7.19 -2.03 -17.43
C GLU A 41 -6.36 -0.74 -17.46
N VAL A 42 -5.30 -0.65 -16.64
CA VAL A 42 -4.41 0.52 -16.59
C VAL A 42 -3.45 0.53 -17.78
N SER A 43 -3.33 1.65 -18.48
CA SER A 43 -2.36 1.81 -19.56
C SER A 43 -0.92 1.57 -19.06
N THR A 44 -0.19 0.75 -19.80
CA THR A 44 1.24 0.50 -19.57
C THR A 44 2.16 1.38 -20.45
N GLU A 45 1.57 2.17 -21.35
CA GLU A 45 2.32 3.01 -22.30
C GLU A 45 2.35 4.48 -21.87
N ASN A 46 1.24 4.96 -21.27
CA ASN A 46 1.07 6.37 -20.96
C ASN A 46 0.53 6.59 -19.55
N GLY A 47 0.84 7.75 -18.97
CA GLY A 47 0.22 8.23 -17.76
C GLY A 47 0.87 7.74 -16.47
N CYS A 48 0.14 7.85 -15.39
CA CYS A 48 0.55 7.52 -14.03
C CYS A 48 -0.55 6.71 -13.33
N LEU A 49 -0.15 5.85 -12.40
CA LEU A 49 -1.05 5.12 -11.52
C LEU A 49 -1.06 5.78 -10.14
N ILE A 50 -2.23 6.08 -9.61
CA ILE A 50 -2.44 6.47 -8.21
C ILE A 50 -3.15 5.33 -7.51
N ILE A 51 -2.63 4.90 -6.36
CA ILE A 51 -3.29 3.93 -5.49
C ILE A 51 -3.66 4.64 -4.19
N THR A 52 -4.94 4.54 -3.80
CA THR A 52 -5.45 5.15 -2.57
C THR A 52 -6.42 4.21 -1.86
N GLY A 53 -6.74 4.53 -0.62
CA GLY A 53 -7.81 3.88 0.13
C GLY A 53 -8.97 4.84 0.40
N ARG A 54 -9.99 4.35 1.09
CA ARG A 54 -11.01 5.23 1.65
C ARG A 54 -10.42 6.12 2.75
N GLU A 55 -11.11 7.18 3.09
CA GLU A 55 -10.70 8.08 4.17
C GLU A 55 -10.41 7.33 5.48
N GLY A 56 -9.28 7.65 6.11
CA GLY A 56 -8.80 7.09 7.36
C GLY A 56 -7.99 5.80 7.23
N ILE A 57 -7.99 5.14 6.07
CA ILE A 57 -7.24 3.88 5.91
C ILE A 57 -6.86 3.58 4.47
N LEU A 58 -5.58 3.34 4.25
CA LEU A 58 -5.10 2.71 3.02
C LEU A 58 -5.29 1.20 3.09
N SER A 59 -4.67 0.55 4.10
CA SER A 59 -4.85 -0.88 4.35
C SER A 59 -4.35 -1.31 5.73
N GLY A 60 -5.06 -2.25 6.35
CA GLY A 60 -4.68 -2.94 7.59
C GLY A 60 -3.78 -4.17 7.39
N GLY A 61 -3.36 -4.47 6.15
CA GLY A 61 -2.56 -5.66 5.86
C GLY A 61 -3.39 -6.88 5.48
N PHE A 62 -2.86 -8.08 5.69
CA PHE A 62 -3.58 -9.32 5.40
C PHE A 62 -4.83 -9.52 6.27
N ASP A 63 -5.81 -10.24 5.73
CA ASP A 63 -7.02 -10.59 6.48
C ASP A 63 -6.69 -11.54 7.65
N LEU A 64 -6.67 -10.99 8.85
CA LEU A 64 -6.38 -11.73 10.08
C LEU A 64 -7.40 -12.84 10.36
N LYS A 65 -8.63 -12.77 9.84
CA LYS A 65 -9.62 -13.83 10.01
C LYS A 65 -9.20 -15.09 9.27
N VAL A 66 -8.62 -14.94 8.06
CA VAL A 66 -8.06 -16.07 7.31
C VAL A 66 -6.90 -16.69 8.07
N ILE A 67 -5.99 -15.86 8.61
CA ILE A 67 -4.84 -16.33 9.39
C ILE A 67 -5.29 -17.05 10.66
N GLN A 68 -6.23 -16.48 11.41
CA GLN A 68 -6.77 -17.05 12.65
C GLN A 68 -7.60 -18.32 12.41
N GLY A 69 -8.20 -18.46 11.22
CA GLY A 69 -8.92 -19.65 10.80
C GLY A 69 -8.05 -20.90 10.70
N GLY A 70 -6.73 -20.73 10.53
CA GLY A 70 -5.74 -21.81 10.55
C GLY A 70 -5.76 -22.73 9.33
N ASP A 71 -6.55 -22.44 8.30
CA ASP A 71 -6.53 -23.16 7.04
C ASP A 71 -5.26 -22.77 6.25
N ILE A 72 -4.31 -23.67 6.19
CA ILE A 72 -2.99 -23.43 5.61
C ILE A 72 -3.09 -23.14 4.10
N GLU A 73 -3.98 -23.81 3.39
CA GLU A 73 -4.15 -23.60 1.93
C GLU A 73 -4.70 -22.20 1.67
N MET A 74 -5.71 -21.75 2.40
CA MET A 74 -6.27 -20.41 2.29
C MET A 74 -5.24 -19.34 2.67
N ILE A 75 -4.45 -19.57 3.73
CA ILE A 75 -3.38 -18.64 4.15
C ILE A 75 -2.32 -18.51 3.06
N GLN A 76 -1.88 -19.65 2.49
CA GLN A 76 -0.89 -19.66 1.41
C GLN A 76 -1.41 -18.99 0.14
N GLU A 77 -2.65 -19.25 -0.26
CA GLU A 77 -3.27 -18.59 -1.41
C GLU A 77 -3.30 -17.07 -1.23
N MET A 78 -3.82 -16.62 -0.09
CA MET A 78 -3.93 -15.19 0.23
C MET A 78 -2.55 -14.50 0.26
N THR A 79 -1.58 -15.09 0.94
CA THR A 79 -0.24 -14.50 1.08
C THR A 79 0.49 -14.47 -0.25
N LEU A 80 0.40 -15.54 -1.04
CA LEU A 80 0.99 -15.60 -2.38
C LEU A 80 0.36 -14.58 -3.32
N ALA A 81 -0.97 -14.42 -3.28
CA ALA A 81 -1.69 -13.41 -4.07
C ALA A 81 -1.23 -11.99 -3.71
N GLY A 82 -1.12 -11.69 -2.41
CA GLY A 82 -0.66 -10.39 -1.92
C GLY A 82 0.78 -10.08 -2.36
N PHE A 83 1.71 -11.02 -2.20
CA PHE A 83 3.11 -10.79 -2.60
C PHE A 83 3.29 -10.71 -4.13
N LYS A 84 2.53 -11.47 -4.92
CA LYS A 84 2.52 -11.31 -6.38
C LYS A 84 2.00 -9.94 -6.81
N LEU A 85 0.95 -9.45 -6.13
CA LEU A 85 0.42 -8.11 -6.38
C LEU A 85 1.46 -7.04 -6.05
N LEU A 86 2.15 -7.11 -4.89
CA LEU A 86 3.23 -6.18 -4.55
C LEU A 86 4.34 -6.19 -5.60
N SER A 87 4.76 -7.37 -6.05
CA SER A 87 5.77 -7.51 -7.11
C SER A 87 5.31 -6.85 -8.42
N ARG A 88 4.03 -7.01 -8.79
CA ARG A 88 3.45 -6.39 -9.98
C ARG A 88 3.45 -4.86 -9.87
N ILE A 89 3.08 -4.30 -8.72
CA ILE A 89 3.07 -2.86 -8.48
C ILE A 89 4.49 -2.31 -8.50
N PHE A 90 5.44 -2.98 -7.84
CA PHE A 90 6.85 -2.57 -7.81
C PHE A 90 7.49 -2.54 -9.19
N SER A 91 7.11 -3.47 -10.08
CA SER A 91 7.61 -3.56 -11.45
C SER A 91 6.68 -2.91 -12.48
N PHE A 92 5.70 -2.12 -12.03
CA PHE A 92 4.76 -1.48 -12.95
C PHE A 92 5.51 -0.50 -13.87
N PRO A 93 5.30 -0.54 -15.20
CA PRO A 93 6.14 0.19 -16.16
C PRO A 93 5.85 1.70 -16.22
N ARG A 94 5.01 2.22 -15.35
CA ARG A 94 4.65 3.64 -15.23
C ARG A 94 4.82 4.10 -13.79
N PRO A 95 4.99 5.41 -13.54
CA PRO A 95 5.06 5.93 -12.19
C PRO A 95 3.84 5.54 -11.37
N VAL A 96 4.08 5.05 -10.16
CA VAL A 96 3.05 4.67 -9.19
C VAL A 96 3.14 5.59 -7.98
N ILE A 97 2.07 6.32 -7.71
CA ILE A 97 1.95 7.21 -6.56
C ILE A 97 1.00 6.57 -5.55
N ALA A 98 1.45 6.41 -4.32
CA ALA A 98 0.57 6.08 -3.21
C ALA A 98 0.00 7.35 -2.59
N ALA A 99 -1.31 7.52 -2.66
CA ALA A 99 -2.06 8.53 -1.91
C ALA A 99 -2.60 7.88 -0.63
N CYS A 100 -1.78 7.88 0.44
CA CYS A 100 -2.07 7.20 1.69
C CYS A 100 -3.10 7.99 2.50
N SER A 101 -4.35 7.60 2.40
CA SER A 101 -5.53 8.24 2.98
C SER A 101 -5.70 8.02 4.49
N GLY A 102 -4.75 7.37 5.16
CA GLY A 102 -4.81 7.06 6.58
C GLY A 102 -3.87 5.93 6.99
N HIS A 103 -4.32 5.04 7.87
CA HIS A 103 -3.50 3.91 8.35
C HIS A 103 -3.02 3.02 7.21
N ALA A 104 -1.73 2.59 7.30
CA ALA A 104 -1.14 1.63 6.38
C ALA A 104 -0.26 0.65 7.19
N VAL A 105 -0.78 -0.54 7.49
CA VAL A 105 -0.13 -1.48 8.42
C VAL A 105 0.26 -2.77 7.70
N ALA A 106 1.36 -3.40 8.10
CA ALA A 106 1.83 -4.68 7.56
C ALA A 106 1.93 -4.62 6.03
N LEU A 107 1.18 -5.48 5.29
CA LEU A 107 1.17 -5.46 3.83
C LEU A 107 0.80 -4.07 3.24
N GLY A 108 0.01 -3.25 3.96
CA GLY A 108 -0.29 -1.87 3.57
C GLY A 108 0.95 -0.98 3.56
N THR A 109 1.86 -1.16 4.52
CA THR A 109 3.17 -0.50 4.52
C THR A 109 4.04 -1.00 3.36
N PHE A 110 4.00 -2.30 3.06
CA PHE A 110 4.79 -2.85 1.95
C PHE A 110 4.26 -2.39 0.59
N LEU A 111 2.95 -2.18 0.48
CA LEU A 111 2.36 -1.52 -0.70
C LEU A 111 2.94 -0.12 -0.90
N LEU A 112 3.03 0.70 0.16
CA LEU A 112 3.68 2.00 0.09
C LEU A 112 5.13 1.89 -0.39
N CYS A 113 5.88 0.92 0.13
CA CYS A 113 7.26 0.67 -0.27
C CYS A 113 7.39 0.26 -1.75
N CYS A 114 6.35 -0.30 -2.37
CA CYS A 114 6.34 -0.64 -3.80
C CYS A 114 6.11 0.57 -4.71
N CYS A 115 5.55 1.67 -4.20
CA CYS A 115 5.24 2.86 -4.98
C CYS A 115 6.46 3.78 -5.13
N ASP A 116 6.51 4.54 -6.21
CA ASP A 116 7.61 5.45 -6.51
C ASP A 116 7.58 6.71 -5.64
N TYR A 117 6.38 7.21 -5.34
CA TYR A 117 6.16 8.34 -4.44
C TYR A 117 5.00 8.08 -3.48
N ARG A 118 5.10 8.56 -2.24
CA ARG A 118 4.16 8.28 -1.15
C ARG A 118 3.75 9.58 -0.48
N ILE A 119 2.48 9.94 -0.63
CA ILE A 119 1.89 11.11 0.01
C ILE A 119 0.96 10.61 1.12
N GLY A 120 1.17 11.06 2.33
CA GLY A 120 0.30 10.78 3.47
C GLY A 120 -0.58 11.96 3.83
N VAL A 121 -1.54 11.72 4.69
CA VAL A 121 -2.40 12.75 5.27
C VAL A 121 -2.01 13.04 6.72
N LYS A 122 -2.16 14.29 7.14
CA LYS A 122 -2.04 14.67 8.55
C LYS A 122 -3.16 14.02 9.37
N GLY A 123 -2.84 13.62 10.58
CA GLY A 123 -3.81 13.04 11.51
C GLY A 123 -3.20 11.97 12.40
N ASP A 124 -4.03 11.38 13.25
CA ASP A 124 -3.62 10.29 14.15
C ASP A 124 -3.63 8.95 13.39
N PHE A 125 -2.79 8.86 12.37
CA PHE A 125 -2.63 7.68 11.53
C PHE A 125 -1.25 7.06 11.71
N MET A 126 -1.19 5.73 11.57
CA MET A 126 0.02 4.96 11.78
C MET A 126 0.33 4.08 10.57
N LEU A 127 1.61 3.96 10.28
CA LEU A 127 2.12 2.97 9.34
C LEU A 127 3.30 2.20 9.97
N GLY A 128 3.54 0.99 9.49
CA GLY A 128 4.67 0.18 9.94
C GLY A 128 4.49 -1.31 9.70
N ALA A 129 5.63 -1.99 9.67
CA ALA A 129 5.70 -3.45 9.61
C ALA A 129 5.57 -4.03 11.03
N ASN A 130 4.38 -4.47 11.39
CA ASN A 130 4.11 -4.99 12.75
C ASN A 130 4.23 -6.52 12.88
N GLU A 131 4.80 -7.19 11.89
CA GLU A 131 4.90 -8.65 11.80
C GLU A 131 5.59 -9.26 13.02
N MET A 132 6.67 -8.65 13.51
CA MET A 132 7.38 -9.14 14.70
C MET A 132 6.52 -9.08 15.98
N ARG A 133 5.57 -8.14 16.06
CA ARG A 133 4.63 -8.06 17.20
C ARG A 133 3.53 -9.11 17.11
N THR A 134 3.24 -9.58 15.91
CA THR A 134 2.19 -10.58 15.64
C THR A 134 2.78 -11.99 15.44
N ASN A 135 4.07 -12.18 15.76
CA ASN A 135 4.81 -13.46 15.61
C ASN A 135 4.79 -13.99 14.17
N MET A 136 4.81 -13.08 13.19
CA MET A 136 4.90 -13.41 11.77
C MET A 136 6.30 -13.14 11.24
N VAL A 137 6.69 -13.92 10.23
CA VAL A 137 7.97 -13.75 9.54
C VAL A 137 7.81 -12.80 8.36
N ILE A 138 8.71 -11.82 8.24
CA ILE A 138 8.82 -11.00 7.04
C ILE A 138 9.63 -11.77 6.00
N PRO A 139 9.06 -12.10 4.81
CA PRO A 139 9.77 -12.84 3.78
C PRO A 139 10.98 -12.07 3.23
N PRO A 140 12.05 -12.76 2.78
CA PRO A 140 13.25 -12.11 2.28
C PRO A 140 13.02 -11.04 1.19
N PRO A 141 12.13 -11.22 0.19
CA PRO A 141 11.87 -10.16 -0.80
C PRO A 141 11.34 -8.87 -0.17
N ILE A 142 10.51 -8.98 0.87
CA ILE A 142 9.97 -7.81 1.59
C ILE A 142 11.07 -7.15 2.43
N LEU A 143 11.96 -7.94 3.03
CA LEU A 143 13.12 -7.37 3.74
C LEU A 143 14.01 -6.56 2.79
N GLU A 144 14.26 -7.05 1.58
CA GLU A 144 15.04 -6.29 0.58
C GLU A 144 14.32 -5.01 0.15
N LEU A 145 12.99 -5.07 -0.04
CA LEU A 145 12.18 -3.88 -0.34
C LEU A 145 12.27 -2.84 0.79
N ILE A 146 12.14 -3.26 2.04
CA ILE A 146 12.29 -2.36 3.20
C ILE A 146 13.70 -1.78 3.25
N LYS A 147 14.74 -2.60 3.07
CA LYS A 147 16.13 -2.14 3.04
C LYS A 147 16.39 -1.11 1.94
N PHE A 148 15.69 -1.21 0.82
CA PHE A 148 15.78 -0.25 -0.29
C PHE A 148 15.14 1.10 0.05
N ARG A 149 14.04 1.10 0.81
CA ARG A 149 13.25 2.31 1.10
C ARG A 149 13.61 2.97 2.43
N VAL A 150 13.83 2.18 3.48
CA VAL A 150 14.04 2.68 4.84
C VAL A 150 15.47 3.19 5.01
N THR A 151 15.60 4.36 5.64
CA THR A 151 16.91 4.95 5.97
C THR A 151 17.68 4.06 6.96
N GLU A 152 19.04 4.11 6.91
CA GLU A 152 19.89 3.23 7.73
C GLU A 152 19.53 3.26 9.22
N ASP A 153 19.31 4.45 9.77
CA ASP A 153 19.03 4.66 11.19
C ASP A 153 17.69 4.04 11.65
N HIS A 154 16.79 3.78 10.69
CA HIS A 154 15.46 3.25 10.97
C HIS A 154 15.31 1.76 10.62
N LYS A 155 16.25 1.13 9.90
CA LYS A 155 16.10 -0.27 9.46
C LYS A 155 15.85 -1.24 10.60
N TYR A 156 16.65 -1.16 11.67
CA TYR A 156 16.47 -2.02 12.83
C TYR A 156 15.12 -1.77 13.52
N ARG A 157 14.78 -0.51 13.72
CA ARG A 157 13.54 -0.07 14.39
C ARG A 157 12.31 -0.49 13.60
N ALA A 158 12.31 -0.27 12.28
CA ALA A 158 11.19 -0.58 11.40
C ALA A 158 10.93 -2.09 11.28
N VAL A 159 11.97 -2.92 11.27
CA VAL A 159 11.84 -4.37 11.08
C VAL A 159 11.80 -5.10 12.41
N LEU A 160 12.94 -5.19 13.11
CA LEU A 160 13.05 -5.98 14.34
C LEU A 160 12.33 -5.31 15.52
N GLY A 161 12.34 -3.98 15.59
CA GLY A 161 11.61 -3.20 16.59
C GLY A 161 10.11 -3.16 16.34
N ALA A 162 9.66 -3.51 15.13
CA ALA A 162 8.27 -3.38 14.69
C ALA A 162 7.68 -2.01 15.07
N GLU A 163 8.46 -0.97 14.85
CA GLU A 163 8.06 0.39 15.19
C GLU A 163 6.93 0.86 14.29
N MET A 164 5.94 1.47 14.91
CA MET A 164 4.85 2.13 14.20
C MET A 164 5.13 3.63 14.18
N TYR A 165 5.05 4.21 13.00
CA TYR A 165 5.32 5.63 12.75
C TYR A 165 4.02 6.39 12.52
N SER A 166 3.91 7.62 13.04
CA SER A 166 2.95 8.56 12.44
C SER A 166 3.37 8.85 11.00
N LEU A 167 2.45 9.29 10.15
CA LEU A 167 2.79 9.54 8.75
C LEU A 167 3.87 10.62 8.61
N GLU A 168 3.87 11.63 9.48
CA GLU A 168 4.89 12.68 9.54
C GLU A 168 6.27 12.12 9.94
N ASN A 169 6.32 11.28 10.98
CA ASN A 169 7.58 10.68 11.43
C ASN A 169 8.11 9.65 10.42
N ALA A 170 7.24 9.08 9.59
CA ALA A 170 7.60 8.15 8.55
C ALA A 170 8.45 8.79 7.43
N ILE A 171 8.42 10.12 7.28
CA ILE A 171 9.27 10.85 6.33
C ILE A 171 10.74 10.63 6.69
N SER A 172 11.11 10.82 7.96
CA SER A 172 12.50 10.60 8.41
C SER A 172 12.96 9.15 8.26
N ALA A 173 12.03 8.22 8.35
CA ALA A 173 12.30 6.80 8.16
C ALA A 173 12.41 6.38 6.68
N GLY A 174 12.05 7.25 5.72
CA GLY A 174 12.01 6.92 4.29
C GLY A 174 10.80 6.08 3.89
N LEU A 175 9.77 6.00 4.75
CA LEU A 175 8.52 5.27 4.50
C LEU A 175 7.43 6.16 3.89
N MET A 176 7.61 7.49 3.97
CA MET A 176 6.74 8.51 3.37
C MET A 176 7.61 9.61 2.75
N ASP A 177 7.14 10.25 1.70
CA ASP A 177 7.88 11.34 1.03
C ASP A 177 7.31 12.71 1.40
N GLU A 178 6.00 12.81 1.55
CA GLU A 178 5.31 14.06 1.88
C GLU A 178 4.04 13.77 2.70
N VAL A 179 3.62 14.74 3.52
CA VAL A 179 2.35 14.69 4.26
C VAL A 179 1.61 16.01 4.05
N VAL A 180 0.33 15.91 3.68
CA VAL A 180 -0.54 17.04 3.34
C VAL A 180 -1.84 17.00 4.16
N ASP A 181 -2.66 18.03 4.07
CA ASP A 181 -4.01 18.00 4.63
C ASP A 181 -4.91 17.04 3.84
N GLN A 182 -5.93 16.48 4.49
CA GLN A 182 -6.78 15.43 3.93
C GLN A 182 -7.44 15.85 2.60
N ASP A 183 -7.91 17.07 2.52
CA ASP A 183 -8.55 17.64 1.33
C ASP A 183 -7.58 17.92 0.17
N ALA A 184 -6.29 18.06 0.45
CA ALA A 184 -5.24 18.27 -0.54
C ALA A 184 -4.65 16.97 -1.12
N LEU A 185 -4.91 15.80 -0.51
CA LEU A 185 -4.23 14.55 -0.86
C LEU A 185 -4.32 14.20 -2.34
N MET A 186 -5.53 14.18 -2.89
CA MET A 186 -5.72 13.74 -4.27
C MET A 186 -5.26 14.79 -5.29
N ASP A 187 -5.41 16.07 -4.97
CA ASP A 187 -4.91 17.15 -5.82
C ASP A 187 -3.38 17.11 -5.90
N LYS A 188 -2.71 16.88 -4.76
CA LYS A 188 -1.27 16.73 -4.71
C LYS A 188 -0.78 15.49 -5.48
N ALA A 189 -1.46 14.36 -5.33
CA ALA A 189 -1.13 13.15 -6.08
C ALA A 189 -1.28 13.35 -7.60
N LYS A 190 -2.33 14.07 -8.04
CA LYS A 190 -2.54 14.41 -9.44
C LYS A 190 -1.50 15.42 -9.95
N GLU A 191 -1.14 16.44 -9.17
CA GLU A 191 -0.08 17.38 -9.51
C GLU A 191 1.22 16.65 -9.82
N LEU A 192 1.65 15.74 -8.94
CA LEU A 192 2.87 14.96 -9.13
C LEU A 192 2.81 14.02 -10.33
N SER A 193 1.63 13.48 -10.64
CA SER A 193 1.45 12.63 -11.82
C SER A 193 1.72 13.36 -13.13
N LEU A 194 1.47 14.67 -13.17
CA LEU A 194 1.68 15.51 -14.36
C LEU A 194 3.17 15.83 -14.61
N ILE A 195 4.01 15.79 -13.58
CA ILE A 195 5.45 16.04 -13.71
C ILE A 195 6.15 14.93 -14.51
N HIS A 196 5.60 13.72 -14.49
CA HIS A 196 6.15 12.53 -15.15
C HIS A 196 5.56 12.24 -16.53
N ILE A 197 4.67 13.09 -17.01
CA ILE A 197 4.09 13.04 -18.35
C ILE A 197 4.87 13.99 -19.27
#